data_d154eaf5b3c2d09217dadabaa83928be
#
_entry.id   d154eaf5b3c2d09217dadabaa83928be
#
_cell.length_a   1.000
_cell.length_b   1.000
_cell.length_c   1.000
_cell.angle_alpha   90.00
_cell.angle_beta   90.00
_cell.angle_gamma   90.00
#
_symmetry.space_group_name_H-M   'P 1'
#
loop_
_entity.id
_entity.type
_entity.pdbx_description
1 polymer ?
#
loop_
_entity_poly.entity_id
_entity_poly.type
_entity_poly.pdbx_seq_one_letter_code
_entity_poly.pdbx_strand_id
1 'polypeptide(L)'
;MEDRKMENRNHAKSEENTAYKECAENKNIGEKIEERKERGNGYTDETFSEKTIEMISEEAYQTAKELIGLAKIKKGELLVVGCSTSEVAGKRIGKYSSPELGKAVFDGIYRATKEAEVWLVAQCCEHLNRALILPEEAVCQYGYEMVNVMPQPKAGGSFATAAWNAFEHPTAVEHIRAHAGIDIGDTLIGMHLRDVAVPVRLSKEHSGIGEAHVVCARTRPKFIGGIRAIYDETRL
;
A
#
# COMPACT_ATOMS: atom_id res chain seq x y z
N MET A 1 25.06 -15.25 -37.87
CA MET A 1 25.04 -15.12 -36.40
C MET A 1 24.14 -13.99 -35.91
N GLU A 2 23.86 -12.98 -36.73
CA GLU A 2 22.93 -11.87 -36.45
C GLU A 2 21.45 -12.26 -36.58
N ASP A 3 21.09 -13.11 -37.50
CA ASP A 3 19.70 -13.50 -37.74
C ASP A 3 19.06 -14.25 -36.55
N ARG A 4 19.83 -15.11 -35.85
CA ARG A 4 19.35 -15.79 -34.62
C ARG A 4 19.12 -14.87 -33.43
N LYS A 5 19.76 -13.69 -33.39
CA LYS A 5 19.56 -12.69 -32.34
C LYS A 5 18.30 -11.84 -32.58
N MET A 6 17.88 -11.68 -33.84
CA MET A 6 16.63 -10.99 -34.17
C MET A 6 15.40 -11.86 -33.92
N GLU A 7 15.45 -13.15 -34.23
CA GLU A 7 14.34 -14.08 -33.94
C GLU A 7 14.07 -14.22 -32.43
N ASN A 8 15.11 -14.32 -31.61
CA ASN A 8 14.95 -14.38 -30.15
C ASN A 8 14.41 -13.08 -29.52
N ARG A 9 14.70 -11.90 -30.11
CA ARG A 9 14.12 -10.63 -29.63
C ARG A 9 12.65 -10.49 -30.02
N ASN A 10 12.23 -11.04 -31.14
CA ASN A 10 10.84 -11.00 -31.57
C ASN A 10 9.98 -12.04 -30.82
N HIS A 11 10.56 -13.17 -30.42
CA HIS A 11 9.86 -14.18 -29.60
C HIS A 11 9.64 -13.67 -28.16
N ALA A 12 10.65 -13.06 -27.52
CA ALA A 12 10.51 -12.45 -26.20
C ALA A 12 9.46 -11.32 -26.17
N LYS A 13 9.41 -10.47 -27.22
CA LYS A 13 8.39 -9.41 -27.31
C LYS A 13 6.98 -9.94 -27.60
N SER A 14 6.83 -11.11 -28.23
CA SER A 14 5.53 -11.74 -28.44
C SER A 14 5.00 -12.42 -27.17
N GLU A 15 5.85 -12.98 -26.36
CA GLU A 15 5.50 -13.59 -25.06
C GLU A 15 5.14 -12.52 -24.03
N GLU A 16 5.88 -11.40 -23.96
CA GLU A 16 5.51 -10.23 -23.13
C GLU A 16 4.15 -9.64 -23.53
N ASN A 17 3.84 -9.55 -24.83
CA ASN A 17 2.55 -9.04 -25.30
C ASN A 17 1.39 -10.03 -25.08
N THR A 18 1.66 -11.32 -24.97
CA THR A 18 0.65 -12.34 -24.67
C THR A 18 0.30 -12.35 -23.20
N ALA A 19 1.29 -12.25 -22.32
CA ALA A 19 1.09 -12.09 -20.88
C ALA A 19 0.31 -10.79 -20.54
N TYR A 20 0.58 -9.69 -21.27
CA TYR A 20 -0.16 -8.43 -21.12
C TYR A 20 -1.63 -8.53 -21.59
N LYS A 21 -1.94 -9.35 -22.59
CA LYS A 21 -3.30 -9.55 -23.09
C LYS A 21 -4.13 -10.49 -22.22
N GLU A 22 -3.54 -11.50 -21.62
CA GLU A 22 -4.23 -12.40 -20.68
C GLU A 22 -4.60 -11.71 -19.36
N CYS A 23 -3.83 -10.72 -18.92
CA CYS A 23 -4.18 -9.85 -17.78
C CYS A 23 -5.39 -8.94 -18.08
N ALA A 24 -5.62 -8.53 -19.33
CA ALA A 24 -6.65 -7.55 -19.69
C ALA A 24 -8.07 -8.15 -19.88
N GLU A 25 -8.25 -9.46 -19.95
CA GLU A 25 -9.54 -10.11 -20.26
C GLU A 25 -10.44 -10.42 -19.06
N ASN A 26 -10.04 -10.09 -17.84
CA ASN A 26 -10.86 -10.37 -16.63
C ASN A 26 -11.89 -9.27 -16.33
N LYS A 27 -12.69 -8.87 -17.32
CA LYS A 27 -13.77 -7.86 -17.19
C LYS A 27 -15.02 -8.31 -16.39
N ASN A 28 -15.07 -9.54 -15.86
CA ASN A 28 -16.28 -10.12 -15.26
C ASN A 28 -16.37 -10.06 -13.73
N ILE A 29 -15.46 -9.32 -13.06
CA ILE A 29 -15.46 -9.22 -11.59
C ILE A 29 -16.41 -8.13 -11.08
N GLY A 30 -16.63 -7.08 -11.87
CA GLY A 30 -17.46 -5.92 -11.47
C GLY A 30 -18.93 -6.26 -11.19
N GLU A 31 -19.55 -7.14 -11.98
CA GLU A 31 -20.97 -7.49 -11.82
C GLU A 31 -21.26 -8.39 -10.61
N LYS A 32 -20.30 -9.18 -10.15
CA LYS A 32 -20.44 -10.02 -8.95
C LYS A 32 -20.28 -9.25 -7.62
N ILE A 33 -19.81 -8.02 -7.66
CA ILE A 33 -19.58 -7.17 -6.47
C ILE A 33 -20.91 -6.58 -5.97
N GLU A 34 -21.86 -6.26 -6.84
CA GLU A 34 -23.16 -5.69 -6.43
C GLU A 34 -24.06 -6.68 -5.67
N GLU A 35 -24.06 -7.96 -6.05
CA GLU A 35 -24.89 -8.98 -5.39
C GLU A 35 -24.43 -9.38 -3.97
N ARG A 36 -23.19 -9.03 -3.57
CA ARG A 36 -22.66 -9.34 -2.23
C ARG A 36 -22.82 -8.21 -1.20
N LYS A 37 -23.29 -7.04 -1.61
CA LYS A 37 -23.49 -5.87 -0.71
C LYS A 37 -24.60 -6.09 0.34
N GLU A 38 -25.44 -7.11 0.22
CA GLU A 38 -26.58 -7.33 1.11
C GLU A 38 -26.35 -8.27 2.30
N ARG A 39 -25.14 -8.81 2.50
CA ARG A 39 -24.91 -9.74 3.64
C ARG A 39 -23.98 -9.13 4.68
N GLY A 40 -24.59 -8.56 5.72
CA GLY A 40 -23.96 -8.39 7.02
C GLY A 40 -23.63 -7.00 7.46
N ASN A 41 -24.64 -6.29 7.92
CA ASN A 41 -24.55 -5.08 8.73
C ASN A 41 -23.74 -5.33 10.01
N GLY A 42 -22.65 -4.63 10.16
CA GLY A 42 -21.83 -4.60 11.35
C GLY A 42 -20.97 -3.34 11.36
N TYR A 43 -21.44 -2.31 10.69
CA TYR A 43 -20.91 -0.96 10.82
C TYR A 43 -21.45 -0.35 12.11
N THR A 44 -20.61 0.43 12.79
CA THR A 44 -21.09 1.29 13.86
C THR A 44 -21.77 2.47 13.21
N ASP A 45 -22.99 2.81 13.68
CA ASP A 45 -23.81 3.92 13.18
C ASP A 45 -23.26 5.32 13.58
N GLU A 46 -22.03 5.42 14.10
CA GLU A 46 -21.40 6.71 14.37
C GLU A 46 -20.96 7.34 13.05
N THR A 47 -21.63 8.38 12.62
CA THR A 47 -21.24 9.24 11.50
C THR A 47 -20.28 10.32 11.99
N PHE A 48 -19.16 10.47 11.28
CA PHE A 48 -18.21 11.55 11.55
C PHE A 48 -18.66 12.81 10.84
N SER A 49 -18.38 13.98 11.43
CA SER A 49 -18.63 15.24 10.74
C SER A 49 -17.74 15.36 9.49
N GLU A 50 -18.24 16.01 8.46
CA GLU A 50 -17.49 16.28 7.22
C GLU A 50 -16.13 16.93 7.53
N LYS A 51 -16.13 17.91 8.45
CA LYS A 51 -14.90 18.57 8.94
C LYS A 51 -13.90 17.57 9.55
N THR A 52 -14.35 16.56 10.28
CA THR A 52 -13.48 15.53 10.87
C THR A 52 -12.87 14.66 9.77
N ILE A 53 -13.66 14.27 8.78
CA ILE A 53 -13.21 13.47 7.63
C ILE A 53 -12.16 14.22 6.81
N GLU A 54 -12.39 15.51 6.52
CA GLU A 54 -11.44 16.36 5.82
C GLU A 54 -10.14 16.53 6.60
N MET A 55 -10.21 16.76 7.92
CA MET A 55 -9.05 16.88 8.79
C MET A 55 -8.21 15.60 8.76
N ILE A 56 -8.82 14.42 8.94
CA ILE A 56 -8.13 13.11 8.90
C ILE A 56 -7.46 12.88 7.54
N SER A 57 -8.13 13.23 6.45
CA SER A 57 -7.56 13.11 5.10
C SER A 57 -6.35 14.03 4.90
N GLU A 58 -6.41 15.25 5.41
CA GLU A 58 -5.29 16.18 5.32
C GLU A 58 -4.09 15.77 6.20
N GLU A 59 -4.33 15.31 7.43
CA GLU A 59 -3.29 14.74 8.30
C GLU A 59 -2.59 13.58 7.62
N ALA A 60 -3.36 12.66 7.03
CA ALA A 60 -2.83 11.50 6.30
C ALA A 60 -1.99 11.92 5.07
N TYR A 61 -2.45 12.95 4.34
CA TYR A 61 -1.70 13.52 3.21
C TYR A 61 -0.37 14.13 3.65
N GLN A 62 -0.37 14.97 4.67
CA GLN A 62 0.84 15.63 5.15
C GLN A 62 1.85 14.63 5.71
N THR A 63 1.37 13.63 6.47
CA THR A 63 2.19 12.50 6.96
C THR A 63 2.89 11.76 5.82
N ALA A 64 2.14 11.37 4.78
CA ALA A 64 2.70 10.65 3.65
C ALA A 64 3.67 11.52 2.84
N LYS A 65 3.33 12.78 2.61
CA LYS A 65 4.16 13.73 1.87
C LYS A 65 5.50 14.00 2.56
N GLU A 66 5.48 14.22 3.88
CA GLU A 66 6.69 14.41 4.67
C GLU A 66 7.57 13.15 4.66
N LEU A 67 6.97 11.95 4.86
CA LEU A 67 7.70 10.70 4.79
C LEU A 67 8.35 10.49 3.42
N ILE A 68 7.62 10.67 2.33
CA ILE A 68 8.13 10.52 0.96
C ILE A 68 9.37 11.38 0.75
N GLY A 69 9.34 12.64 1.20
CA GLY A 69 10.47 13.56 1.13
C GLY A 69 11.67 13.11 1.97
N LEU A 70 11.45 12.79 3.25
CA LEU A 70 12.49 12.38 4.18
C LEU A 70 13.11 11.01 3.84
N ALA A 71 12.30 10.09 3.37
CA ALA A 71 12.73 8.76 2.94
C ALA A 71 13.39 8.76 1.55
N LYS A 72 13.30 9.88 0.83
CA LYS A 72 13.82 10.03 -0.56
C LYS A 72 13.28 8.93 -1.49
N ILE A 73 11.99 8.57 -1.33
CA ILE A 73 11.34 7.55 -2.15
C ILE A 73 11.28 8.05 -3.59
N LYS A 74 11.63 7.19 -4.54
CA LYS A 74 11.68 7.53 -5.96
C LYS A 74 10.39 7.10 -6.66
N LYS A 75 10.13 7.73 -7.81
CA LYS A 75 9.07 7.32 -8.74
C LYS A 75 9.12 5.81 -8.99
N GLY A 76 7.96 5.17 -8.90
CA GLY A 76 7.81 3.73 -9.09
C GLY A 76 8.27 2.86 -7.91
N GLU A 77 8.74 3.44 -6.80
CA GLU A 77 9.04 2.70 -5.57
C GLU A 77 7.78 2.47 -4.74
N LEU A 78 7.84 1.55 -3.78
CA LEU A 78 6.70 1.10 -2.97
C LEU A 78 6.67 1.77 -1.61
N LEU A 79 5.52 2.33 -1.25
CA LEU A 79 5.16 2.77 0.10
C LEU A 79 4.09 1.84 0.65
N VAL A 80 4.40 1.03 1.67
CA VAL A 80 3.43 0.18 2.36
C VAL A 80 2.77 0.92 3.51
N VAL A 81 1.45 0.75 3.63
CA VAL A 81 0.66 1.38 4.70
C VAL A 81 -0.22 0.34 5.37
N GLY A 82 -0.09 0.25 6.70
CA GLY A 82 -1.03 -0.42 7.57
C GLY A 82 -1.86 0.60 8.34
N CYS A 83 -3.17 0.38 8.45
CA CYS A 83 -4.06 1.33 9.11
C CYS A 83 -5.13 0.64 9.95
N SER A 84 -5.22 1.04 11.21
CA SER A 84 -6.31 0.70 12.12
C SER A 84 -7.28 1.87 12.23
N THR A 85 -8.43 1.80 11.57
CA THR A 85 -9.50 2.81 11.71
C THR A 85 -10.07 2.87 13.13
N SER A 86 -9.95 1.80 13.91
CA SER A 86 -10.31 1.80 15.33
C SER A 86 -9.42 2.77 16.12
N GLU A 87 -8.11 2.70 15.92
CA GLU A 87 -7.15 3.57 16.59
C GLU A 87 -7.30 5.03 16.12
N VAL A 88 -7.55 5.26 14.83
CA VAL A 88 -7.85 6.60 14.29
C VAL A 88 -9.07 7.22 14.98
N ALA A 89 -10.09 6.42 15.32
CA ALA A 89 -11.27 6.83 16.06
C ALA A 89 -11.08 6.89 17.59
N GLY A 90 -9.87 6.66 18.12
CA GLY A 90 -9.62 6.58 19.56
C GLY A 90 -10.23 5.35 20.25
N LYS A 91 -10.48 4.29 19.48
CA LYS A 91 -11.04 3.02 19.97
C LYS A 91 -9.98 1.92 19.88
N ARG A 92 -10.11 0.90 20.69
CA ARG A 92 -9.17 -0.24 20.69
C ARG A 92 -9.17 -0.95 19.33
N ILE A 93 -7.98 -1.29 18.84
CA ILE A 93 -7.76 -2.00 17.57
C ILE A 93 -8.71 -3.20 17.39
N GLY A 94 -9.29 -3.35 16.20
CA GLY A 94 -10.19 -4.44 15.84
C GLY A 94 -11.59 -4.37 16.44
N LYS A 95 -11.93 -3.32 17.21
CA LYS A 95 -13.25 -3.17 17.85
C LYS A 95 -14.20 -2.21 17.12
N TYR A 96 -13.66 -1.38 16.24
CA TYR A 96 -14.42 -0.36 15.53
C TYR A 96 -13.93 -0.24 14.10
N SER A 97 -14.67 -0.77 13.14
CA SER A 97 -14.34 -0.63 11.72
C SER A 97 -15.17 0.50 11.11
N SER A 98 -14.52 1.57 10.64
CA SER A 98 -15.16 2.68 9.96
C SER A 98 -14.69 2.75 8.50
N PRO A 99 -15.57 2.46 7.53
CA PRO A 99 -15.26 2.66 6.11
C PRO A 99 -14.98 4.12 5.76
N GLU A 100 -15.67 5.05 6.40
CA GLU A 100 -15.50 6.49 6.23
C GLU A 100 -14.08 6.94 6.59
N LEU A 101 -13.61 6.58 7.79
CA LEU A 101 -12.26 6.88 8.24
C LEU A 101 -11.21 6.17 7.39
N GLY A 102 -11.47 4.90 7.03
CA GLY A 102 -10.58 4.14 6.14
C GLY A 102 -10.41 4.81 4.78
N LYS A 103 -11.51 5.33 4.22
CA LYS A 103 -11.49 6.08 2.97
C LYS A 103 -10.79 7.42 3.12
N ALA A 104 -11.04 8.17 4.20
CA ALA A 104 -10.40 9.47 4.44
C ALA A 104 -8.87 9.34 4.53
N VAL A 105 -8.37 8.38 5.32
CA VAL A 105 -6.93 8.09 5.42
C VAL A 105 -6.37 7.67 4.06
N PHE A 106 -7.08 6.78 3.35
CA PHE A 106 -6.67 6.34 2.03
C PHE A 106 -6.57 7.51 1.04
N ASP A 107 -7.60 8.33 0.94
CA ASP A 107 -7.65 9.46 -0.01
C ASP A 107 -6.47 10.43 0.21
N GLY A 108 -6.15 10.73 1.47
CA GLY A 108 -5.01 11.59 1.82
C GLY A 108 -3.67 10.98 1.39
N ILE A 109 -3.41 9.74 1.77
CA ILE A 109 -2.16 9.05 1.42
C ILE A 109 -2.07 8.84 -0.10
N TYR A 110 -3.16 8.43 -0.74
CA TYR A 110 -3.19 8.18 -2.18
C TYR A 110 -2.90 9.45 -2.98
N ARG A 111 -3.42 10.61 -2.56
CA ARG A 111 -3.08 11.90 -3.14
C ARG A 111 -1.57 12.17 -3.10
N ALA A 112 -0.93 11.99 -1.94
CA ALA A 112 0.51 12.21 -1.78
C ALA A 112 1.35 11.23 -2.64
N THR A 113 0.96 9.97 -2.69
CA THR A 113 1.67 8.95 -3.50
C THR A 113 1.50 9.16 -4.99
N LYS A 114 0.32 9.63 -5.44
CA LYS A 114 0.08 10.01 -6.85
C LYS A 114 0.92 11.21 -7.26
N GLU A 115 1.01 12.26 -6.42
CA GLU A 115 1.85 13.43 -6.70
C GLU A 115 3.34 13.07 -6.83
N ALA A 116 3.80 12.09 -6.05
CA ALA A 116 5.18 11.62 -6.07
C ALA A 116 5.44 10.48 -7.06
N GLU A 117 4.40 10.00 -7.76
CA GLU A 117 4.46 8.83 -8.65
C GLU A 117 5.01 7.56 -7.95
N VAL A 118 4.64 7.37 -6.67
CA VAL A 118 5.01 6.24 -5.81
C VAL A 118 3.85 5.26 -5.76
N TRP A 119 4.14 3.96 -5.78
CA TRP A 119 3.10 2.94 -5.62
C TRP A 119 2.65 2.82 -4.17
N LEU A 120 1.37 3.07 -3.92
CA LEU A 120 0.76 2.78 -2.62
C LEU A 120 0.42 1.29 -2.51
N VAL A 121 0.82 0.69 -1.39
CA VAL A 121 0.49 -0.70 -1.04
C VAL A 121 -0.26 -0.72 0.29
N ALA A 122 -1.48 -1.21 0.29
CA ALA A 122 -2.33 -1.27 1.49
C ALA A 122 -2.28 -2.65 2.14
N GLN A 123 -1.84 -2.71 3.41
CA GLN A 123 -1.83 -3.94 4.19
C GLN A 123 -3.25 -4.32 4.64
N CYS A 124 -3.62 -5.57 4.45
CA CYS A 124 -4.79 -6.18 5.06
C CYS A 124 -4.50 -6.59 6.53
N CYS A 125 -5.57 -6.82 7.31
CA CYS A 125 -5.46 -7.35 8.67
C CYS A 125 -5.15 -8.87 8.67
N GLU A 126 -4.96 -9.43 9.86
CA GLU A 126 -4.66 -10.86 10.06
C GLU A 126 -5.74 -11.81 9.51
N HIS A 127 -6.99 -11.39 9.38
CA HIS A 127 -8.06 -12.20 8.78
C HIS A 127 -7.81 -12.55 7.31
N LEU A 128 -7.02 -11.75 6.61
CA LEU A 128 -6.51 -12.04 5.27
C LEU A 128 -5.00 -12.30 5.28
N ASN A 129 -4.48 -12.81 6.40
CA ASN A 129 -3.07 -13.17 6.56
C ASN A 129 -2.12 -12.04 6.17
N ARG A 130 -2.53 -10.78 6.40
CA ARG A 130 -1.78 -9.56 6.04
C ARG A 130 -1.41 -9.48 4.55
N ALA A 131 -2.23 -10.03 3.66
CA ALA A 131 -2.11 -9.82 2.23
C ALA A 131 -2.10 -8.31 1.90
N LEU A 132 -1.54 -7.97 0.79
CA LEU A 132 -1.24 -6.61 0.39
C LEU A 132 -2.00 -6.27 -0.88
N ILE A 133 -2.66 -5.11 -0.88
CA ILE A 133 -3.42 -4.61 -2.02
C ILE A 133 -2.61 -3.52 -2.71
N LEU A 134 -2.41 -3.67 -4.01
CA LEU A 134 -1.65 -2.72 -4.83
C LEU A 134 -2.15 -2.76 -6.28
N PRO A 135 -1.81 -1.74 -7.11
CA PRO A 135 -2.12 -1.76 -8.53
C PRO A 135 -1.39 -2.89 -9.26
N GLU A 136 -2.05 -3.50 -10.25
CA GLU A 136 -1.49 -4.57 -11.07
C GLU A 136 -0.18 -4.15 -11.77
N GLU A 137 -0.08 -2.89 -12.16
CA GLU A 137 1.13 -2.34 -12.77
C GLU A 137 2.35 -2.43 -11.84
N ALA A 138 2.13 -2.23 -10.54
CA ALA A 138 3.19 -2.41 -9.54
C ALA A 138 3.56 -3.90 -9.38
N VAL A 139 2.56 -4.80 -9.41
CA VAL A 139 2.80 -6.26 -9.38
C VAL A 139 3.64 -6.69 -10.57
N CYS A 140 3.29 -6.24 -11.78
CA CYS A 140 4.04 -6.52 -13.00
C CYS A 140 5.46 -5.94 -12.95
N GLN A 141 5.61 -4.70 -12.47
CA GLN A 141 6.92 -4.04 -12.36
C GLN A 141 7.89 -4.80 -11.44
N TYR A 142 7.40 -5.36 -10.34
CA TYR A 142 8.22 -6.04 -9.35
C TYR A 142 8.24 -7.56 -9.48
N GLY A 143 7.40 -8.14 -10.35
CA GLY A 143 7.30 -9.59 -10.55
C GLY A 143 6.76 -10.33 -9.32
N TYR A 144 5.80 -9.73 -8.61
CA TYR A 144 5.17 -10.38 -7.46
C TYR A 144 4.16 -11.43 -7.89
N GLU A 145 4.02 -12.49 -7.10
CA GLU A 145 3.02 -13.52 -7.29
C GLU A 145 1.66 -13.04 -6.78
N MET A 146 0.65 -13.09 -7.65
CA MET A 146 -0.73 -12.71 -7.30
C MET A 146 -1.41 -13.80 -6.49
N VAL A 147 -2.20 -13.38 -5.50
CA VAL A 147 -3.08 -14.27 -4.74
C VAL A 147 -4.54 -13.86 -4.89
N ASN A 148 -5.44 -14.83 -4.78
CA ASN A 148 -6.86 -14.59 -4.97
C ASN A 148 -7.56 -14.27 -3.66
N VAL A 149 -7.58 -12.98 -3.29
CA VAL A 149 -8.33 -12.48 -2.14
C VAL A 149 -8.80 -11.05 -2.40
N MET A 150 -10.00 -10.72 -1.92
CA MET A 150 -10.55 -9.36 -1.93
C MET A 150 -10.78 -8.90 -0.48
N PRO A 151 -10.27 -7.71 -0.11
CA PRO A 151 -10.54 -7.15 1.19
C PRO A 151 -11.99 -6.69 1.31
N GLN A 152 -12.50 -6.75 2.53
CA GLN A 152 -13.77 -6.16 2.94
C GLN A 152 -13.59 -5.54 4.33
N PRO A 153 -14.45 -4.61 4.76
CA PRO A 153 -14.22 -3.86 5.99
C PRO A 153 -13.98 -4.72 7.25
N LYS A 154 -14.59 -5.90 7.33
CA LYS A 154 -14.43 -6.85 8.44
C LYS A 154 -13.35 -7.91 8.22
N ALA A 155 -12.82 -8.03 7.01
CA ALA A 155 -11.73 -8.95 6.69
C ALA A 155 -10.82 -8.29 5.66
N GLY A 156 -9.67 -7.81 6.09
CA GLY A 156 -8.74 -6.96 5.35
C GLY A 156 -8.69 -5.53 5.88
N GLY A 157 -9.83 -5.01 6.35
CA GLY A 157 -9.97 -3.69 6.96
C GLY A 157 -10.42 -2.61 5.98
N SER A 158 -10.94 -1.53 6.54
CA SER A 158 -11.54 -0.43 5.77
C SER A 158 -10.55 0.30 4.85
N PHE A 159 -9.30 0.48 5.28
CA PHE A 159 -8.25 1.10 4.47
C PHE A 159 -7.90 0.26 3.23
N ALA A 160 -7.65 -1.04 3.40
CA ALA A 160 -7.37 -1.94 2.29
C ALA A 160 -8.57 -2.09 1.34
N THR A 161 -9.80 -2.04 1.89
CA THR A 161 -11.02 -2.02 1.08
C THR A 161 -11.14 -0.73 0.26
N ALA A 162 -10.80 0.43 0.84
CA ALA A 162 -10.77 1.69 0.11
C ALA A 162 -9.75 1.66 -1.03
N ALA A 163 -8.56 1.09 -0.79
CA ALA A 163 -7.53 0.90 -1.81
C ALA A 163 -8.02 0.01 -2.96
N TRP A 164 -8.63 -1.12 -2.64
CA TRP A 164 -9.20 -2.03 -3.64
C TRP A 164 -10.23 -1.35 -4.54
N ASN A 165 -11.10 -0.55 -3.94
CA ASN A 165 -12.18 0.13 -4.68
C ASN A 165 -11.68 1.32 -5.52
N ALA A 166 -10.52 1.89 -5.19
CA ALA A 166 -10.00 3.09 -5.82
C ALA A 166 -8.94 2.82 -6.91
N PHE A 167 -8.22 1.69 -6.83
CA PHE A 167 -7.28 1.31 -7.88
C PHE A 167 -8.03 0.89 -9.14
N GLU A 168 -7.51 1.23 -10.30
CA GLU A 168 -8.11 0.87 -11.59
C GLU A 168 -8.07 -0.66 -11.80
N HIS A 169 -6.91 -1.28 -11.48
CA HIS A 169 -6.70 -2.72 -11.54
C HIS A 169 -6.14 -3.19 -10.19
N PRO A 170 -7.01 -3.37 -9.16
CA PRO A 170 -6.56 -3.80 -7.84
C PRO A 170 -6.16 -5.28 -7.86
N THR A 171 -5.04 -5.56 -7.24
CA THR A 171 -4.49 -6.92 -7.14
C THR A 171 -4.04 -7.19 -5.72
N ALA A 172 -4.06 -8.45 -5.30
CA ALA A 172 -3.55 -8.89 -4.02
C ALA A 172 -2.28 -9.73 -4.19
N VAL A 173 -1.30 -9.51 -3.29
CA VAL A 173 -0.10 -10.33 -3.19
C VAL A 173 0.15 -10.70 -1.72
N GLU A 174 0.93 -11.75 -1.48
CA GLU A 174 1.25 -12.17 -0.11
C GLU A 174 2.49 -11.45 0.44
N HIS A 175 3.49 -11.21 -0.40
CA HIS A 175 4.78 -10.66 0.01
C HIS A 175 5.26 -9.54 -0.90
N ILE A 176 5.84 -8.51 -0.29
CA ILE A 176 6.55 -7.43 -0.98
C ILE A 176 7.85 -7.08 -0.26
N ARG A 177 8.63 -6.19 -0.85
CA ARG A 177 9.82 -5.57 -0.24
C ARG A 177 9.76 -4.05 -0.44
N ALA A 178 8.95 -3.39 0.39
CA ALA A 178 8.69 -1.96 0.29
C ALA A 178 9.92 -1.09 0.64
N HIS A 179 9.99 0.09 0.04
CA HIS A 179 11.07 1.06 0.21
C HIS A 179 10.87 1.93 1.45
N ALA A 180 9.61 2.19 1.79
CA ALA A 180 9.23 2.85 3.03
C ALA A 180 7.85 2.37 3.49
N GLY A 181 7.45 2.75 4.70
CA GLY A 181 6.16 2.37 5.24
C GLY A 181 5.64 3.33 6.30
N ILE A 182 4.32 3.38 6.39
CA ILE A 182 3.56 4.08 7.43
C ILE A 182 2.73 3.06 8.19
N ASP A 183 2.89 3.03 9.49
CA ASP A 183 2.07 2.24 10.41
C ASP A 183 1.17 3.18 11.20
N ILE A 184 -0.14 3.06 11.00
CA ILE A 184 -1.16 3.90 11.63
C ILE A 184 -1.94 3.05 12.63
N GLY A 185 -1.65 3.23 13.93
CA GLY A 185 -2.29 2.50 15.01
C GLY A 185 -1.66 1.12 15.26
N ASP A 186 -0.35 1.03 15.19
CA ASP A 186 0.48 -0.13 15.61
C ASP A 186 0.07 -1.46 14.94
N THR A 187 -0.16 -1.42 13.64
CA THR A 187 -0.61 -2.57 12.84
C THR A 187 0.49 -3.56 12.46
N LEU A 188 1.76 -3.19 12.66
CA LEU A 188 2.96 -3.94 12.32
C LEU A 188 3.13 -4.19 10.80
N ILE A 189 3.82 -3.28 10.14
CA ILE A 189 4.16 -3.35 8.71
C ILE A 189 5.57 -3.87 8.44
N GLY A 190 6.37 -4.09 9.48
CA GLY A 190 7.81 -4.35 9.36
C GLY A 190 8.17 -5.54 8.47
N MET A 191 7.32 -6.59 8.44
CA MET A 191 7.52 -7.77 7.60
C MET A 191 7.48 -7.48 6.09
N HIS A 192 6.90 -6.34 5.70
CA HIS A 192 6.75 -5.94 4.30
C HIS A 192 7.86 -5.01 3.81
N LEU A 193 8.74 -4.57 4.72
CA LEU A 193 9.86 -3.69 4.39
C LEU A 193 11.07 -4.49 3.87
N ARG A 194 11.97 -3.82 3.16
CA ARG A 194 13.29 -4.36 2.81
C ARG A 194 14.12 -4.56 4.07
N ASP A 195 15.13 -5.42 4.02
CA ASP A 195 15.84 -5.94 5.19
C ASP A 195 16.42 -4.90 6.14
N VAL A 196 16.87 -3.75 5.66
CA VAL A 196 17.41 -2.70 6.52
C VAL A 196 16.41 -1.56 6.60
N ALA A 197 15.42 -1.72 7.47
CA ALA A 197 14.47 -0.68 7.82
C ALA A 197 15.00 0.17 8.97
N VAL A 198 14.85 1.49 8.85
CA VAL A 198 15.23 2.46 9.87
C VAL A 198 14.06 3.43 10.12
N PRO A 199 13.84 3.86 11.38
CA PRO A 199 12.75 4.78 11.67
C PRO A 199 12.96 6.14 11.04
N VAL A 200 11.86 6.76 10.58
CA VAL A 200 11.82 8.16 10.16
C VAL A 200 11.05 8.95 11.21
N ARG A 201 11.64 10.04 11.70
CA ARG A 201 10.98 10.95 12.63
C ARG A 201 10.32 12.06 11.84
N LEU A 202 9.00 12.07 11.84
CA LEU A 202 8.22 13.16 11.31
C LEU A 202 8.18 14.36 12.27
N SER A 203 7.75 15.50 11.80
CA SER A 203 7.40 16.63 12.65
C SER A 203 6.31 16.23 13.67
N LYS A 204 6.23 16.94 14.81
CA LYS A 204 5.23 16.62 15.83
C LYS A 204 3.81 16.73 15.31
N GLU A 205 3.59 17.64 14.36
CA GLU A 205 2.29 17.91 13.73
C GLU A 205 1.81 16.77 12.85
N HIS A 206 2.74 15.93 12.35
CA HIS A 206 2.45 14.80 11.44
C HIS A 206 2.72 13.43 12.09
N SER A 207 2.87 13.39 13.43
CA SER A 207 3.16 12.15 14.16
C SER A 207 1.92 11.37 14.60
N GLY A 208 0.72 11.81 14.22
CA GLY A 208 -0.56 11.18 14.48
C GLY A 208 -1.53 11.39 13.32
N ILE A 209 -2.55 10.54 13.22
CA ILE A 209 -3.69 10.68 12.31
C ILE A 209 -4.95 10.39 13.13
N GLY A 210 -5.78 11.41 13.37
CA GLY A 210 -6.79 11.34 14.40
C GLY A 210 -6.16 11.04 15.75
N GLU A 211 -6.68 10.03 16.47
CA GLU A 211 -6.13 9.57 17.75
C GLU A 211 -5.04 8.49 17.58
N ALA A 212 -4.79 8.01 16.34
CA ALA A 212 -3.84 6.93 16.10
C ALA A 212 -2.39 7.41 16.18
N HIS A 213 -1.57 6.64 16.88
CA HIS A 213 -0.12 6.75 16.82
C HIS A 213 0.40 6.38 15.42
N VAL A 214 1.36 7.14 14.89
CA VAL A 214 1.98 6.89 13.59
C VAL A 214 3.46 6.58 13.72
N VAL A 215 3.86 5.46 13.13
CA VAL A 215 5.26 5.07 13.01
C VAL A 215 5.66 5.02 11.54
N CYS A 216 6.73 5.72 11.19
CA CYS A 216 7.25 5.75 9.84
C CYS A 216 8.63 5.11 9.74
N ALA A 217 8.87 4.41 8.64
CA ALA A 217 10.15 3.79 8.35
C ALA A 217 10.55 4.00 6.90
N ARG A 218 11.85 4.09 6.66
CA ARG A 218 12.45 3.97 5.32
C ARG A 218 13.40 2.79 5.30
N THR A 219 13.79 2.35 4.11
CA THR A 219 14.80 1.32 3.96
C THR A 219 16.05 1.88 3.30
N ARG A 220 17.17 1.24 3.50
CA ARG A 220 18.42 1.52 2.82
C ARG A 220 19.12 0.25 2.36
N PRO A 221 20.05 0.31 1.40
CA PRO A 221 20.88 -0.82 1.05
C PRO A 221 21.69 -1.33 2.24
N LYS A 222 21.94 -2.64 2.27
CA LYS A 222 22.84 -3.26 3.24
C LYS A 222 24.27 -2.86 2.95
N PHE A 223 25.06 -2.67 3.99
CA PHE A 223 26.51 -2.73 3.86
C PHE A 223 26.94 -4.19 3.73
N ILE A 224 27.56 -4.52 2.60
CA ILE A 224 28.03 -5.90 2.33
C ILE A 224 29.54 -5.87 2.08
N GLY A 225 30.25 -6.76 2.72
CA GLY A 225 31.68 -6.97 2.51
C GLY A 225 32.50 -6.88 3.80
N GLY A 226 33.80 -7.01 3.63
CA GLY A 226 34.78 -6.96 4.72
C GLY A 226 35.60 -5.66 4.70
N ILE A 227 36.76 -5.71 5.36
CA ILE A 227 37.64 -4.54 5.61
C ILE A 227 38.09 -3.78 4.35
N ARG A 228 38.01 -4.40 3.17
CA ARG A 228 38.39 -3.78 1.89
C ARG A 228 37.20 -3.18 1.14
N ALA A 229 35.98 -3.26 1.68
CA ALA A 229 34.80 -2.75 1.03
C ALA A 229 34.80 -1.22 1.06
N ILE A 230 34.34 -0.63 -0.05
CA ILE A 230 34.08 0.81 -0.17
C ILE A 230 32.58 0.97 -0.38
N TYR A 231 31.99 1.95 0.25
CA TYR A 231 30.55 2.18 0.25
C TYR A 231 30.19 3.49 -0.44
N ASP A 232 29.06 3.51 -1.13
CA ASP A 232 28.46 4.68 -1.74
C ASP A 232 27.65 5.46 -0.69
N GLU A 233 28.17 6.56 -0.20
CA GLU A 233 27.54 7.39 0.84
C GLU A 233 26.26 8.08 0.36
N THR A 234 26.04 8.18 -0.96
CA THR A 234 24.82 8.80 -1.51
C THR A 234 23.57 7.94 -1.34
N ARG A 235 23.75 6.66 -0.96
CA ARG A 235 22.69 5.65 -0.76
C ARG A 235 22.34 5.42 0.72
N LEU A 236 22.77 6.28 1.61
CA LEU A 236 22.51 6.21 3.05
C LEU A 236 21.23 6.92 3.48
#